data_ec6e80fb0f5f81aaab86f021da52f2f3
#
_entry.id   ec6e80fb0f5f81aaab86f021da52f2f3
#
_cell.length_a   1.000
_cell.length_b   1.000
_cell.length_c   1.000
_cell.angle_alpha   90.00
_cell.angle_beta   90.00
_cell.angle_gamma   90.00
#
_symmetry.space_group_name_H-M   'P 1'
#
loop_
_entity.id
_entity.type
_entity.pdbx_description
1 polymer ?
#
loop_
_entity_poly.entity_id
_entity_poly.type
_entity_poly.pdbx_seq_one_letter_code
_entity_poly.pdbx_strand_id
1 'polypeptide(L)'
;MPIKFESRRKKVKRILALDELTLESVWLPIIKQLIDKWAKNRKQLFLAIDRTQWKNRNILMVSVIIGKRAFPIYWMLLGKKGNSSLEEQTDVLKPVLKLLKDYDLIVLGDREFHSAKLAEYLLGEEVGFVLRQRKSTNISTEDKDFYQIGDLQPKPGTREFHSDIIFTKTHKLKRTSLGVYWKRKYRGMGEKEPWFLLTNLPSLHDAIRAFKKRMGIEAMFKDCKTGGYNLEGSHASDKRLHSLLLLMAIAYTHSTFKGFSIRLAGLAEYIGRHRKLYGKYTPNSHFYLGLFASTWILDFSFLQDFIARLFALHPNKHPFYNRGLKAMSITQSAF
;
A
#
# COMPACT_ATOMS: atom_id res chain seq x y z
N MET A 1 -8.64 5.54 29.82
CA MET A 1 -8.12 4.94 31.09
C MET A 1 -7.88 6.02 32.10
N PRO A 2 -8.55 6.00 33.30
CA PRO A 2 -8.41 7.03 34.33
C PRO A 2 -7.13 6.81 35.15
N ILE A 3 -5.98 6.82 34.53
CA ILE A 3 -4.68 6.67 35.21
C ILE A 3 -3.73 7.77 34.77
N LYS A 4 -2.78 8.14 35.67
CA LYS A 4 -1.77 9.17 35.40
C LYS A 4 -1.00 8.89 34.10
N PHE A 5 -0.61 9.93 33.39
CA PHE A 5 0.11 9.84 32.10
C PHE A 5 1.33 8.92 32.15
N GLU A 6 2.16 9.05 33.19
CA GLU A 6 3.35 8.21 33.35
C GLU A 6 3.02 6.72 33.53
N SER A 7 1.95 6.39 34.22
CA SER A 7 1.50 5.00 34.37
C SER A 7 0.99 4.42 33.05
N ARG A 8 0.28 5.24 32.24
CA ARG A 8 -0.11 4.87 30.88
C ARG A 8 1.11 4.61 30.00
N ARG A 9 2.08 5.53 30.05
CA ARG A 9 3.34 5.40 29.29
C ARG A 9 4.10 4.12 29.67
N LYS A 10 4.20 3.81 30.97
CA LYS A 10 4.84 2.56 31.44
C LYS A 10 4.10 1.30 30.94
N LYS A 11 2.75 1.30 30.97
CA LYS A 11 1.96 0.18 30.43
C LYS A 11 2.18 -0.02 28.93
N VAL A 12 2.15 1.05 28.13
CA VAL A 12 2.43 0.95 26.69
C VAL A 12 3.83 0.41 26.44
N LYS A 13 4.85 0.90 27.17
CA LYS A 13 6.23 0.38 27.05
C LYS A 13 6.35 -1.11 27.38
N ARG A 14 5.59 -1.61 28.37
CA ARG A 14 5.55 -3.04 28.71
C ARG A 14 4.90 -3.86 27.59
N ILE A 15 3.76 -3.40 27.07
CA ILE A 15 3.07 -4.07 25.95
C ILE A 15 3.99 -4.16 24.72
N LEU A 16 4.67 -3.07 24.35
CA LEU A 16 5.60 -3.05 23.22
C LEU A 16 6.87 -3.91 23.44
N ALA A 17 7.07 -4.44 24.63
CA ALA A 17 8.20 -5.31 24.96
C ALA A 17 7.80 -6.79 25.10
N LEU A 18 6.51 -7.13 24.95
CA LEU A 18 6.05 -8.51 25.00
C LEU A 18 6.64 -9.32 23.83
N ASP A 19 7.13 -10.51 24.15
CA ASP A 19 7.72 -11.43 23.16
C ASP A 19 6.65 -12.08 22.27
N GLU A 20 5.43 -12.21 22.78
CA GLU A 20 4.27 -12.75 22.07
C GLU A 20 3.71 -11.81 21.00
N LEU A 21 4.10 -10.52 21.02
CA LEU A 21 3.63 -9.52 20.06
C LEU A 21 4.44 -9.62 18.75
N THR A 22 4.26 -10.71 18.02
CA THR A 22 4.94 -10.99 16.74
C THR A 22 4.00 -10.88 15.55
N LEU A 23 4.58 -10.81 14.35
CA LEU A 23 3.81 -10.85 13.11
C LEU A 23 3.05 -12.16 12.98
N GLU A 24 3.73 -13.26 13.26
CA GLU A 24 3.23 -14.63 13.09
C GLU A 24 2.08 -14.93 14.04
N SER A 25 2.20 -14.53 15.30
CA SER A 25 1.19 -14.85 16.33
C SER A 25 -0.03 -13.95 16.29
N VAL A 26 0.13 -12.67 15.89
CA VAL A 26 -0.94 -11.67 15.98
C VAL A 26 -1.40 -11.22 14.61
N TRP A 27 -0.46 -10.75 13.76
CA TRP A 27 -0.84 -10.02 12.56
C TRP A 27 -1.21 -10.90 11.37
N LEU A 28 -0.40 -11.93 11.08
CA LEU A 28 -0.65 -12.79 9.91
C LEU A 28 -2.01 -13.49 9.95
N PRO A 29 -2.50 -14.01 11.09
CA PRO A 29 -3.86 -14.56 11.16
C PRO A 29 -4.95 -13.52 10.87
N ILE A 30 -4.79 -12.31 11.41
CA ILE A 30 -5.76 -11.22 11.21
C ILE A 30 -5.81 -10.79 9.74
N ILE A 31 -4.65 -10.49 9.15
CA ILE A 31 -4.61 -9.99 7.77
C ILE A 31 -5.04 -11.07 6.77
N LYS A 32 -4.75 -12.37 7.03
CA LYS A 32 -5.21 -13.48 6.20
C LYS A 32 -6.74 -13.53 6.16
N GLN A 33 -7.39 -13.51 7.33
CA GLN A 33 -8.86 -13.49 7.40
C GLN A 33 -9.48 -12.30 6.66
N LEU A 34 -8.87 -11.11 6.80
CA LEU A 34 -9.33 -9.91 6.09
C LEU A 34 -9.18 -10.05 4.57
N ILE A 35 -8.06 -10.60 4.11
CA ILE A 35 -7.81 -10.86 2.69
C ILE A 35 -8.80 -11.89 2.16
N ASP A 36 -9.01 -12.99 2.85
CA ASP A 36 -9.95 -14.05 2.44
C ASP A 36 -11.38 -13.52 2.33
N LYS A 37 -11.80 -12.72 3.31
CA LYS A 37 -13.13 -12.07 3.29
C LYS A 37 -13.26 -11.10 2.10
N TRP A 38 -12.23 -10.31 1.83
CA TRP A 38 -12.24 -9.33 0.75
C TRP A 38 -12.09 -9.99 -0.63
N ALA A 39 -11.26 -11.02 -0.72
CA ALA A 39 -10.94 -11.71 -1.96
C ALA A 39 -11.87 -12.91 -2.27
N LYS A 40 -12.97 -13.09 -1.51
CA LYS A 40 -13.88 -14.24 -1.62
C LYS A 40 -14.24 -14.63 -3.07
N ASN A 41 -14.36 -13.65 -3.97
CA ASN A 41 -14.67 -13.84 -5.39
C ASN A 41 -13.51 -13.48 -6.32
N ARG A 42 -12.28 -13.41 -5.82
CA ARG A 42 -11.08 -13.02 -6.58
C ARG A 42 -10.00 -14.06 -6.40
N LYS A 43 -9.48 -14.57 -7.51
CA LYS A 43 -8.32 -15.46 -7.47
C LYS A 43 -7.00 -14.70 -7.44
N GLN A 44 -6.93 -13.53 -8.07
CA GLN A 44 -5.68 -12.78 -8.26
C GLN A 44 -5.49 -11.67 -7.22
N LEU A 45 -4.31 -11.63 -6.61
CA LEU A 45 -3.86 -10.59 -5.68
C LEU A 45 -2.57 -9.91 -6.18
N PHE A 46 -2.45 -8.62 -5.88
CA PHE A 46 -1.26 -7.83 -6.18
C PHE A 46 -0.51 -7.54 -4.89
N LEU A 47 0.76 -7.86 -4.87
CA LEU A 47 1.68 -7.62 -3.77
C LEU A 47 2.66 -6.52 -4.18
N ALA A 48 2.80 -5.47 -3.39
CA ALA A 48 3.85 -4.50 -3.59
C ALA A 48 4.98 -4.76 -2.60
N ILE A 49 6.21 -4.90 -3.10
CA ILE A 49 7.42 -4.86 -2.29
C ILE A 49 8.04 -3.49 -2.44
N ASP A 50 8.34 -2.85 -1.32
CA ASP A 50 8.97 -1.54 -1.32
C ASP A 50 9.70 -1.30 0.01
N ARG A 51 10.59 -0.33 0.00
CA ARG A 51 11.41 0.02 1.15
C ARG A 51 11.12 1.47 1.57
N THR A 52 11.03 1.69 2.86
CA THR A 52 10.92 3.03 3.40
C THR A 52 12.01 3.29 4.42
N GLN A 53 12.55 4.48 4.41
CA GLN A 53 13.52 4.92 5.40
C GLN A 53 12.83 5.80 6.44
N TRP A 54 13.03 5.46 7.73
CA TRP A 54 12.57 6.24 8.87
C TRP A 54 13.78 6.66 9.70
N LYS A 55 14.24 7.91 9.51
CA LYS A 55 15.50 8.41 10.07
C LYS A 55 16.68 7.53 9.65
N ASN A 56 17.30 6.83 10.61
CA ASN A 56 18.42 5.93 10.40
C ASN A 56 18.02 4.46 10.19
N ARG A 57 16.72 4.15 10.12
CA ARG A 57 16.22 2.79 9.99
C ARG A 57 15.63 2.56 8.61
N ASN A 58 15.96 1.44 8.03
CA ASN A 58 15.40 0.93 6.79
C ASN A 58 14.37 -0.15 7.10
N ILE A 59 13.21 -0.05 6.48
CA ILE A 59 12.13 -1.01 6.61
C ILE A 59 11.79 -1.53 5.22
N LEU A 60 12.03 -2.81 4.99
CA LEU A 60 11.58 -3.51 3.79
C LEU A 60 10.21 -4.14 4.09
N MET A 61 9.24 -3.96 3.21
CA MET A 61 7.86 -4.33 3.45
C MET A 61 7.20 -4.94 2.23
N VAL A 62 6.40 -5.98 2.44
CA VAL A 62 5.46 -6.52 1.45
C VAL A 62 4.04 -6.20 1.89
N SER A 63 3.25 -5.68 0.97
CA SER A 63 1.86 -5.26 1.21
C SER A 63 0.94 -5.79 0.12
N VAL A 64 -0.29 -6.18 0.48
CA VAL A 64 -1.35 -6.49 -0.50
C VAL A 64 -2.06 -5.22 -0.95
N ILE A 65 -2.39 -5.15 -2.22
CA ILE A 65 -3.12 -4.01 -2.79
C ILE A 65 -4.61 -4.32 -2.87
N ILE A 66 -5.40 -3.61 -2.09
CA ILE A 66 -6.87 -3.67 -2.10
C ILE A 66 -7.40 -2.35 -2.68
N GLY A 67 -8.02 -2.43 -3.85
CA GLY A 67 -8.44 -1.24 -4.59
C GLY A 67 -7.24 -0.38 -5.01
N LYS A 68 -7.08 0.78 -4.37
CA LYS A 68 -5.96 1.72 -4.58
C LYS A 68 -5.07 1.88 -3.34
N ARG A 69 -5.21 1.01 -2.35
CA ARG A 69 -4.51 1.08 -1.07
C ARG A 69 -3.69 -0.17 -0.83
N ALA A 70 -2.51 0.02 -0.26
CA ALA A 70 -1.69 -1.07 0.24
C ALA A 70 -2.03 -1.34 1.70
N PHE A 71 -2.02 -2.62 2.06
CA PHE A 71 -2.14 -3.08 3.43
C PHE A 71 -0.91 -3.92 3.75
N PRO A 72 -0.14 -3.56 4.80
CA PRO A 72 1.10 -4.26 5.13
C PRO A 72 0.79 -5.71 5.50
N ILE A 73 1.60 -6.65 5.00
CA ILE A 73 1.50 -8.07 5.39
C ILE A 73 2.69 -8.44 6.23
N TYR A 74 3.89 -8.23 5.70
CA TYR A 74 5.13 -8.61 6.36
C TYR A 74 6.20 -7.54 6.15
N TRP A 75 7.09 -7.38 7.13
CA TRP A 75 8.20 -6.42 7.07
C TRP A 75 9.37 -6.87 7.89
N MET A 76 10.53 -6.34 7.56
CA MET A 76 11.75 -6.49 8.33
C MET A 76 12.50 -5.17 8.45
N LEU A 77 13.22 -5.00 9.53
CA LEU A 77 14.16 -3.89 9.72
C LEU A 77 15.51 -4.30 9.13
N LEU A 78 15.99 -3.52 8.16
CA LEU A 78 17.31 -3.73 7.61
C LEU A 78 18.35 -3.05 8.49
N GLY A 79 19.35 -3.81 8.95
CA GLY A 79 20.44 -3.32 9.81
C GLY A 79 21.44 -2.41 9.08
N LYS A 80 21.15 -1.98 7.86
CA LYS A 80 22.03 -1.20 6.99
C LYS A 80 21.32 -0.03 6.33
N LYS A 81 22.09 0.95 5.85
CA LYS A 81 21.61 1.97 4.91
C LYS A 81 21.68 1.44 3.47
N GLY A 82 20.90 2.02 2.57
CA GLY A 82 20.91 1.69 1.15
C GLY A 82 19.94 0.57 0.77
N ASN A 83 20.15 -0.04 -0.39
CA ASN A 83 19.24 -0.99 -1.00
C ASN A 83 19.22 -2.33 -0.27
N SER A 84 18.09 -3.03 -0.36
CA SER A 84 17.95 -4.39 0.12
C SER A 84 18.75 -5.39 -0.74
N SER A 85 19.29 -6.43 -0.10
CA SER A 85 19.91 -7.56 -0.80
C SER A 85 18.85 -8.53 -1.33
N LEU A 86 19.25 -9.44 -2.21
CA LEU A 86 18.36 -10.50 -2.69
C LEU A 86 17.84 -11.37 -1.52
N GLU A 87 18.70 -11.75 -0.60
CA GLU A 87 18.36 -12.53 0.58
C GLU A 87 17.27 -11.83 1.41
N GLU A 88 17.47 -10.55 1.73
CA GLU A 88 16.47 -9.75 2.45
C GLU A 88 15.12 -9.65 1.67
N GLN A 89 15.18 -9.55 0.33
CA GLN A 89 13.98 -9.51 -0.52
C GLN A 89 13.24 -10.86 -0.52
N THR A 90 13.95 -11.97 -0.60
CA THR A 90 13.35 -13.31 -0.54
C THR A 90 12.84 -13.64 0.86
N ASP A 91 13.55 -13.25 1.91
CA ASP A 91 13.13 -13.48 3.30
C ASP A 91 11.84 -12.75 3.65
N VAL A 92 11.62 -11.53 3.14
CA VAL A 92 10.37 -10.80 3.37
C VAL A 92 9.22 -11.33 2.49
N LEU A 93 9.51 -11.88 1.30
CA LEU A 93 8.51 -12.43 0.38
C LEU A 93 8.04 -13.82 0.81
N LYS A 94 8.95 -14.70 1.18
CA LYS A 94 8.69 -16.11 1.49
C LYS A 94 7.50 -16.35 2.44
N PRO A 95 7.40 -15.70 3.62
CA PRO A 95 6.25 -15.88 4.51
C PRO A 95 4.94 -15.39 3.87
N VAL A 96 4.97 -14.36 3.02
CA VAL A 96 3.79 -13.83 2.35
C VAL A 96 3.31 -14.78 1.26
N LEU A 97 4.22 -15.29 0.42
CA LEU A 97 3.89 -16.25 -0.63
C LEU A 97 3.30 -17.54 -0.02
N LYS A 98 3.89 -18.04 1.08
CA LYS A 98 3.35 -19.19 1.82
C LYS A 98 1.96 -18.90 2.39
N LEU A 99 1.73 -17.71 2.98
CA LEU A 99 0.45 -17.31 3.57
C LEU A 99 -0.67 -17.25 2.52
N LEU A 100 -0.34 -16.83 1.30
CA LEU A 100 -1.28 -16.54 0.22
C LEU A 100 -1.20 -17.55 -0.95
N LYS A 101 -0.67 -18.76 -0.71
CA LYS A 101 -0.45 -19.78 -1.74
C LYS A 101 -1.70 -20.20 -2.54
N ASP A 102 -2.90 -19.95 -1.99
CA ASP A 102 -4.17 -20.28 -2.63
C ASP A 102 -4.64 -19.22 -3.64
N TYR A 103 -3.84 -18.19 -3.86
CA TYR A 103 -4.13 -17.08 -4.77
C TYR A 103 -3.10 -16.97 -5.89
N ASP A 104 -3.55 -16.49 -7.05
CA ASP A 104 -2.67 -16.09 -8.14
C ASP A 104 -1.99 -14.77 -7.75
N LEU A 105 -0.72 -14.81 -7.42
CA LEU A 105 0.01 -13.67 -6.90
C LEU A 105 0.76 -12.93 -8.01
N ILE A 106 0.76 -11.60 -7.95
CA ILE A 106 1.59 -10.74 -8.79
C ILE A 106 2.39 -9.80 -7.91
N VAL A 107 3.72 -9.92 -7.92
CA VAL A 107 4.66 -9.07 -7.17
C VAL A 107 5.04 -7.84 -7.99
N LEU A 108 4.94 -6.67 -7.39
CA LEU A 108 5.23 -5.36 -7.98
C LEU A 108 6.42 -4.73 -7.27
N GLY A 109 7.48 -4.41 -8.00
CA GLY A 109 8.69 -3.77 -7.47
C GLY A 109 9.13 -2.58 -8.31
N ASP A 110 9.71 -1.57 -7.65
CA ASP A 110 10.33 -0.44 -8.34
C ASP A 110 11.76 -0.76 -8.81
N ARG A 111 12.54 0.27 -9.19
CA ARG A 111 13.92 0.09 -9.67
C ARG A 111 14.91 -0.46 -8.63
N GLU A 112 14.57 -0.50 -7.35
CA GLU A 112 15.38 -1.18 -6.35
C GLU A 112 15.35 -2.71 -6.59
N PHE A 113 14.20 -3.22 -7.02
CA PHE A 113 13.91 -4.66 -7.21
C PHE A 113 14.17 -5.15 -8.64
N HIS A 114 15.11 -4.55 -9.37
CA HIS A 114 15.41 -4.84 -10.77
C HIS A 114 16.27 -6.10 -11.01
N SER A 115 16.57 -6.88 -9.97
CA SER A 115 17.49 -8.02 -10.05
C SER A 115 16.93 -9.18 -10.90
N ALA A 116 17.77 -9.75 -11.76
CA ALA A 116 17.47 -10.98 -12.50
C ALA A 116 17.23 -12.16 -11.54
N LYS A 117 18.01 -12.24 -10.46
CA LYS A 117 17.86 -13.30 -9.44
C LYS A 117 16.52 -13.23 -8.71
N LEU A 118 15.99 -12.01 -8.46
CA LEU A 118 14.65 -11.88 -7.89
C LEU A 118 13.58 -12.35 -8.88
N ALA A 119 13.70 -11.98 -10.15
CA ALA A 119 12.78 -12.45 -11.19
C ALA A 119 12.84 -13.99 -11.34
N GLU A 120 14.04 -14.58 -11.30
CA GLU A 120 14.26 -16.02 -11.31
C GLU A 120 13.61 -16.73 -10.11
N TYR A 121 13.79 -16.17 -8.91
CA TYR A 121 13.12 -16.65 -7.70
C TYR A 121 11.59 -16.66 -7.85
N LEU A 122 11.01 -15.54 -8.32
CA LEU A 122 9.56 -15.44 -8.54
C LEU A 122 9.04 -16.40 -9.62
N LEU A 123 9.81 -16.64 -10.67
CA LEU A 123 9.49 -17.67 -11.69
C LEU A 123 9.51 -19.08 -11.07
N GLY A 124 10.47 -19.37 -10.20
CA GLY A 124 10.55 -20.65 -9.48
C GLY A 124 9.39 -20.90 -8.52
N GLU A 125 8.85 -19.84 -7.91
CA GLU A 125 7.66 -19.89 -7.06
C GLU A 125 6.34 -19.81 -7.88
N GLU A 126 6.39 -19.81 -9.20
CA GLU A 126 5.23 -19.68 -10.12
C GLU A 126 4.40 -18.40 -9.87
N VAL A 127 5.07 -17.33 -9.44
CA VAL A 127 4.46 -16.03 -9.12
C VAL A 127 4.59 -15.08 -10.29
N GLY A 128 3.49 -14.39 -10.62
CA GLY A 128 3.50 -13.27 -11.56
C GLY A 128 4.30 -12.09 -11.00
N PHE A 129 4.93 -11.31 -11.87
CA PHE A 129 5.63 -10.12 -11.41
C PHE A 129 5.66 -9.00 -12.45
N VAL A 130 5.83 -7.77 -11.95
CA VAL A 130 6.17 -6.58 -12.74
C VAL A 130 7.23 -5.80 -11.99
N LEU A 131 8.47 -5.83 -12.47
CA LEU A 131 9.64 -5.20 -11.86
C LEU A 131 10.18 -4.09 -12.76
N ARG A 132 10.22 -2.86 -12.26
CA ARG A 132 10.74 -1.73 -13.03
C ARG A 132 12.24 -1.83 -13.19
N GLN A 133 12.72 -1.63 -14.42
CA GLN A 133 14.11 -1.79 -14.79
C GLN A 133 14.83 -0.45 -14.93
N ARG A 134 16.17 -0.49 -14.86
CA ARG A 134 17.07 0.63 -15.13
C ARG A 134 17.39 0.67 -16.64
N LYS A 135 17.62 1.86 -17.19
CA LYS A 135 17.99 2.03 -18.61
C LYS A 135 19.22 1.24 -19.04
N SER A 136 20.16 1.04 -18.12
CA SER A 136 21.40 0.29 -18.35
C SER A 136 21.24 -1.24 -18.31
N THR A 137 20.02 -1.74 -18.15
CA THR A 137 19.77 -3.19 -18.15
C THR A 137 19.92 -3.76 -19.57
N ASN A 138 20.65 -4.87 -19.70
CA ASN A 138 20.85 -5.53 -20.98
C ASN A 138 19.76 -6.58 -21.24
N ILE A 139 19.25 -6.60 -22.46
CA ILE A 139 18.36 -7.65 -22.96
C ILE A 139 18.81 -8.11 -24.35
N SER A 140 18.36 -9.30 -24.75
CA SER A 140 18.41 -9.78 -26.12
C SER A 140 17.04 -10.26 -26.56
N THR A 141 16.71 -10.08 -27.83
CA THR A 141 15.48 -10.56 -28.46
C THR A 141 15.88 -11.47 -29.61
N GLU A 142 15.28 -12.68 -29.74
CA GLU A 142 15.44 -13.58 -30.85
C GLU A 142 16.91 -13.87 -31.28
N ASP A 143 17.74 -14.27 -30.29
CA ASP A 143 19.17 -14.59 -30.48
C ASP A 143 20.03 -13.45 -31.08
N LYS A 144 19.57 -12.21 -31.01
CA LYS A 144 20.33 -11.00 -31.34
C LYS A 144 21.35 -10.65 -30.25
N ASP A 145 22.28 -9.78 -30.61
CA ASP A 145 23.24 -9.25 -29.65
C ASP A 145 22.52 -8.49 -28.49
N PHE A 146 23.14 -8.59 -27.33
CA PHE A 146 22.63 -7.87 -26.14
C PHE A 146 22.79 -6.37 -26.30
N TYR A 147 21.73 -5.62 -26.10
CA TYR A 147 21.71 -4.16 -26.06
C TYR A 147 21.08 -3.65 -24.75
N GLN A 148 21.32 -2.39 -24.42
CA GLN A 148 20.69 -1.78 -23.26
C GLN A 148 19.26 -1.36 -23.59
N ILE A 149 18.32 -1.54 -22.65
CA ILE A 149 16.92 -1.12 -22.87
C ILE A 149 16.79 0.40 -23.07
N GLY A 150 17.77 1.19 -22.62
CA GLY A 150 17.86 2.62 -22.89
C GLY A 150 18.06 2.95 -24.36
N ASP A 151 18.69 2.06 -25.12
CA ASP A 151 18.97 2.23 -26.55
C ASP A 151 17.71 2.16 -27.41
N LEU A 152 16.60 1.70 -26.86
CA LEU A 152 15.27 1.75 -27.48
C LEU A 152 14.75 3.19 -27.66
N GLN A 153 15.31 4.17 -26.95
CA GLN A 153 14.99 5.60 -27.02
C GLN A 153 13.48 5.92 -27.13
N PRO A 154 12.64 5.36 -26.23
CA PRO A 154 11.20 5.58 -26.32
C PRO A 154 10.84 7.06 -26.21
N LYS A 155 9.77 7.47 -26.89
CA LYS A 155 9.22 8.84 -26.86
C LYS A 155 7.91 8.90 -26.06
N PRO A 156 7.47 10.06 -25.57
CA PRO A 156 6.16 10.18 -24.94
C PRO A 156 5.03 9.67 -25.85
N GLY A 157 4.32 8.65 -25.40
CA GLY A 157 3.31 7.92 -26.19
C GLY A 157 3.70 6.50 -26.54
N THR A 158 4.97 6.09 -26.37
CA THR A 158 5.44 4.73 -26.64
C THR A 158 4.67 3.69 -25.83
N ARG A 159 4.29 2.60 -26.51
CA ARG A 159 3.62 1.44 -25.93
C ARG A 159 4.08 0.19 -26.71
N GLU A 160 5.13 -0.46 -26.23
CA GLU A 160 5.75 -1.60 -26.87
C GLU A 160 5.82 -2.79 -25.91
N PHE A 161 5.75 -3.99 -26.44
CA PHE A 161 5.87 -5.21 -25.66
C PHE A 161 6.74 -6.20 -26.42
N HIS A 162 7.89 -6.51 -25.84
CA HIS A 162 8.86 -7.46 -26.38
C HIS A 162 8.70 -8.76 -25.61
N SER A 163 8.08 -9.76 -26.24
CA SER A 163 7.88 -11.10 -25.65
C SER A 163 9.18 -11.90 -25.70
N ASP A 164 9.28 -12.89 -24.80
CA ASP A 164 10.31 -13.92 -24.81
C ASP A 164 11.75 -13.40 -24.91
N ILE A 165 12.02 -12.29 -24.18
CA ILE A 165 13.37 -11.74 -24.10
C ILE A 165 14.30 -12.62 -23.28
N ILE A 166 15.61 -12.56 -23.61
CA ILE A 166 16.68 -13.04 -22.74
C ILE A 166 17.15 -11.87 -21.88
N PHE A 167 16.91 -11.97 -20.59
CA PHE A 167 17.17 -10.89 -19.64
C PHE A 167 18.56 -11.03 -19.01
N THR A 168 19.38 -10.00 -19.13
CA THR A 168 20.78 -9.82 -18.71
C THR A 168 21.78 -10.75 -19.39
N LYS A 169 22.99 -10.21 -19.68
CA LYS A 169 24.11 -10.97 -20.26
C LYS A 169 24.59 -12.09 -19.34
N THR A 170 24.59 -11.83 -18.03
CA THR A 170 25.17 -12.71 -17.01
C THR A 170 24.25 -13.87 -16.65
N HIS A 171 22.94 -13.60 -16.43
CA HIS A 171 22.01 -14.62 -15.97
C HIS A 171 21.22 -15.28 -17.10
N LYS A 172 21.12 -14.62 -18.28
CA LYS A 172 20.39 -15.11 -19.46
C LYS A 172 19.00 -15.67 -19.11
N LEU A 173 18.28 -14.95 -18.21
CA LEU A 173 16.97 -15.39 -17.74
C LEU A 173 15.96 -15.36 -18.90
N LYS A 174 15.29 -16.48 -19.13
CA LYS A 174 14.22 -16.69 -20.12
C LYS A 174 12.84 -16.62 -19.49
N ARG A 175 11.78 -16.80 -20.29
CA ARG A 175 10.37 -16.77 -19.86
C ARG A 175 9.97 -15.41 -19.28
N THR A 176 10.56 -14.34 -19.81
CA THR A 176 10.28 -12.97 -19.41
C THR A 176 10.02 -12.09 -20.62
N SER A 177 9.26 -11.03 -20.42
CA SER A 177 8.94 -10.02 -21.44
C SER A 177 9.28 -8.63 -20.94
N LEU A 178 9.55 -7.70 -21.83
CA LEU A 178 9.78 -6.29 -21.51
C LEU A 178 8.63 -5.43 -22.02
N GLY A 179 7.90 -4.77 -21.11
CA GLY A 179 6.97 -3.72 -21.44
C GLY A 179 7.66 -2.36 -21.44
N VAL A 180 7.54 -1.60 -22.53
CA VAL A 180 8.01 -0.22 -22.64
C VAL A 180 6.80 0.70 -22.68
N TYR A 181 6.68 1.57 -21.71
CA TYR A 181 5.54 2.47 -21.60
C TYR A 181 5.96 3.87 -21.21
N TRP A 182 5.59 4.85 -22.05
CA TRP A 182 5.72 6.26 -21.71
C TRP A 182 4.39 6.97 -21.96
N LYS A 183 3.75 7.41 -20.89
CA LYS A 183 2.49 8.15 -21.00
C LYS A 183 2.68 9.42 -21.83
N ARG A 184 1.79 9.65 -22.82
CA ARG A 184 1.78 10.90 -23.59
C ARG A 184 1.60 12.10 -22.66
N LYS A 185 2.40 13.13 -22.85
CA LYS A 185 2.23 14.40 -22.12
C LYS A 185 0.92 15.06 -22.50
N TYR A 186 0.21 15.57 -21.52
CA TYR A 186 -1.00 16.35 -21.73
C TYR A 186 -0.91 17.64 -20.93
N ARG A 187 -1.06 18.80 -21.58
CA ARG A 187 -0.96 20.15 -20.95
C ARG A 187 0.31 20.32 -20.09
N GLY A 188 1.45 19.89 -20.60
CA GLY A 188 2.74 19.98 -19.89
C GLY A 188 2.92 18.98 -18.73
N MET A 189 1.87 18.26 -18.33
CA MET A 189 1.94 17.24 -17.28
C MET A 189 2.15 15.84 -17.88
N GLY A 190 3.13 15.12 -17.37
CA GLY A 190 3.44 13.75 -17.79
C GLY A 190 4.60 13.16 -17.00
N GLU A 191 4.79 11.87 -17.13
CA GLU A 191 5.94 11.16 -16.57
C GLU A 191 7.23 11.73 -17.17
N LYS A 192 8.24 11.97 -16.31
CA LYS A 192 9.54 12.52 -16.75
C LYS A 192 10.35 11.51 -17.57
N GLU A 193 10.07 10.22 -17.44
CA GLU A 193 10.82 9.13 -18.05
C GLU A 193 9.92 7.92 -18.32
N PRO A 194 10.31 7.05 -19.27
CA PRO A 194 9.56 5.83 -19.56
C PRO A 194 9.62 4.82 -18.43
N TRP A 195 8.65 3.94 -18.40
CA TRP A 195 8.69 2.72 -17.61
C TRP A 195 9.20 1.58 -18.48
N PHE A 196 10.25 0.93 -18.00
CA PHE A 196 10.72 -0.35 -18.51
C PHE A 196 10.31 -1.41 -17.49
N LEU A 197 9.40 -2.30 -17.87
CA LEU A 197 8.76 -3.25 -16.98
C LEU A 197 9.13 -4.68 -17.39
N LEU A 198 10.00 -5.31 -16.60
CA LEU A 198 10.25 -6.75 -16.72
C LEU A 198 9.07 -7.51 -16.13
N THR A 199 8.54 -8.48 -16.87
CA THR A 199 7.33 -9.19 -16.45
C THR A 199 7.26 -10.59 -17.08
N ASN A 200 6.51 -11.49 -16.45
CA ASN A 200 6.04 -12.76 -17.02
C ASN A 200 4.53 -12.72 -17.33
N LEU A 201 3.91 -11.54 -17.26
CA LEU A 201 2.50 -11.37 -17.64
C LEU A 201 2.33 -11.37 -19.16
N PRO A 202 1.15 -11.77 -19.68
CA PRO A 202 0.95 -12.02 -21.10
C PRO A 202 0.88 -10.76 -21.96
N SER A 203 0.67 -9.58 -21.38
CA SER A 203 0.49 -8.35 -22.17
C SER A 203 1.03 -7.10 -21.50
N LEU A 204 1.36 -6.09 -22.33
CA LEU A 204 1.69 -4.75 -21.88
C LEU A 204 0.55 -4.12 -21.05
N HIS A 205 -0.69 -4.36 -21.43
CA HIS A 205 -1.85 -3.82 -20.72
C HIS A 205 -1.90 -4.35 -19.30
N ASP A 206 -1.70 -5.65 -19.10
CA ASP A 206 -1.71 -6.27 -17.77
C ASP A 206 -0.53 -5.79 -16.92
N ALA A 207 0.67 -5.70 -17.51
CA ALA A 207 1.85 -5.17 -16.83
C ALA A 207 1.64 -3.72 -16.37
N ILE A 208 1.12 -2.82 -17.21
CA ILE A 208 0.83 -1.43 -16.85
C ILE A 208 -0.26 -1.36 -15.77
N ARG A 209 -1.35 -2.13 -15.92
CA ARG A 209 -2.46 -2.17 -14.97
C ARG A 209 -1.98 -2.62 -13.59
N ALA A 210 -1.16 -3.65 -13.55
CA ALA A 210 -0.55 -4.16 -12.33
C ALA A 210 0.40 -3.13 -11.72
N PHE A 211 1.36 -2.61 -12.48
CA PHE A 211 2.38 -1.69 -11.96
C PHE A 211 1.78 -0.39 -11.39
N LYS A 212 0.71 0.14 -11.99
CA LYS A 212 0.00 1.32 -11.45
C LYS A 212 -0.54 1.12 -10.03
N LYS A 213 -0.83 -0.12 -9.64
CA LYS A 213 -1.32 -0.44 -8.28
C LYS A 213 -0.23 -0.26 -7.22
N ARG A 214 1.05 -0.37 -7.58
CA ARG A 214 2.19 -0.18 -6.69
C ARG A 214 2.15 1.16 -5.94
N MET A 215 1.63 2.22 -6.57
CA MET A 215 1.48 3.53 -5.94
C MET A 215 0.71 3.50 -4.60
N GLY A 216 -0.05 2.43 -4.35
CA GLY A 216 -0.74 2.21 -3.08
C GLY A 216 0.19 2.12 -1.87
N ILE A 217 1.39 1.54 -2.04
CA ILE A 217 2.36 1.39 -0.93
C ILE A 217 3.02 2.74 -0.57
N GLU A 218 3.30 3.58 -1.56
CA GLU A 218 3.84 4.93 -1.31
C GLU A 218 2.83 5.79 -0.52
N ALA A 219 1.54 5.69 -0.88
CA ALA A 219 0.47 6.37 -0.17
C ALA A 219 0.35 5.87 1.29
N MET A 220 0.48 4.56 1.51
CA MET A 220 0.50 3.96 2.84
C MET A 220 1.70 4.46 3.67
N PHE A 221 2.90 4.47 3.12
CA PHE A 221 4.08 4.99 3.81
C PHE A 221 3.92 6.47 4.20
N LYS A 222 3.32 7.27 3.33
CA LYS A 222 3.00 8.67 3.64
C LYS A 222 2.02 8.77 4.80
N ASP A 223 0.95 7.97 4.80
CA ASP A 223 -0.06 7.96 5.87
C ASP A 223 0.57 7.53 7.22
N CYS A 224 1.52 6.58 7.20
CA CYS A 224 2.24 6.11 8.40
C CYS A 224 3.29 7.10 8.93
N LYS A 225 3.79 7.99 8.09
CA LYS A 225 4.74 9.05 8.45
C LYS A 225 3.98 10.33 8.86
N THR A 226 4.12 11.35 8.07
CA THR A 226 3.58 12.70 8.34
C THR A 226 2.07 12.82 8.12
N GLY A 227 1.47 11.88 7.38
CA GLY A 227 0.05 11.92 7.02
C GLY A 227 -0.91 11.44 8.12
N GLY A 228 -0.40 10.89 9.23
CA GLY A 228 -1.26 10.34 10.27
C GLY A 228 -0.53 9.98 11.57
N TYR A 229 0.22 8.87 11.60
CA TYR A 229 0.77 8.33 12.85
C TYR A 229 2.11 8.92 13.30
N ASN A 230 2.85 9.58 12.44
CA ASN A 230 4.16 10.18 12.74
C ASN A 230 5.12 9.23 13.50
N LEU A 231 5.24 7.99 13.03
CA LEU A 231 6.05 6.97 13.69
C LEU A 231 7.54 7.30 13.76
N GLU A 232 8.03 8.17 12.86
CA GLU A 232 9.41 8.65 12.88
C GLU A 232 9.77 9.38 14.18
N GLY A 233 8.79 10.00 14.84
CA GLY A 233 8.94 10.68 16.14
C GLY A 233 9.05 9.75 17.34
N SER A 234 8.84 8.44 17.20
CA SER A 234 8.70 7.50 18.32
C SER A 234 9.98 7.27 19.13
N HIS A 235 11.18 7.45 18.53
CA HIS A 235 12.49 7.12 19.14
C HIS A 235 12.56 5.72 19.78
N ALA A 236 11.75 4.77 19.30
CA ALA A 236 11.70 3.41 19.84
C ALA A 236 12.97 2.62 19.52
N SER A 237 13.40 1.71 20.42
CA SER A 237 14.40 0.69 20.09
C SER A 237 13.88 -0.27 19.02
N ASP A 238 14.75 -1.04 18.36
CA ASP A 238 14.32 -1.90 17.24
C ASP A 238 13.26 -2.93 17.66
N LYS A 239 13.41 -3.59 18.81
CA LYS A 239 12.40 -4.50 19.36
C LYS A 239 11.04 -3.80 19.51
N ARG A 240 11.00 -2.61 20.11
CA ARG A 240 9.76 -1.84 20.28
C ARG A 240 9.23 -1.28 18.97
N LEU A 241 10.11 -1.01 18.01
CA LEU A 241 9.71 -0.55 16.70
C LEU A 241 8.96 -1.64 15.93
N HIS A 242 9.39 -2.92 16.01
CA HIS A 242 8.64 -4.04 15.45
C HIS A 242 7.22 -4.12 16.00
N SER A 243 7.08 -4.08 17.32
CA SER A 243 5.75 -4.09 17.98
C SER A 243 4.92 -2.85 17.63
N LEU A 244 5.57 -1.68 17.51
CA LEU A 244 4.89 -0.45 17.13
C LEU A 244 4.41 -0.50 15.67
N LEU A 245 5.20 -1.07 14.76
CA LEU A 245 4.81 -1.30 13.37
C LEU A 245 3.64 -2.27 13.27
N LEU A 246 3.60 -3.31 14.11
CA LEU A 246 2.48 -4.25 14.18
C LEU A 246 1.19 -3.53 14.62
N LEU A 247 1.24 -2.78 15.71
CA LEU A 247 0.09 -2.00 16.16
C LEU A 247 -0.34 -0.97 15.12
N MET A 248 0.60 -0.34 14.43
CA MET A 248 0.32 0.56 13.31
C MET A 248 -0.37 -0.18 12.16
N ALA A 249 0.08 -1.38 11.80
CA ALA A 249 -0.53 -2.16 10.73
C ALA A 249 -2.00 -2.48 11.05
N ILE A 250 -2.31 -2.85 12.29
CA ILE A 250 -3.67 -3.06 12.77
C ILE A 250 -4.48 -1.76 12.68
N ALA A 251 -3.98 -0.68 13.27
CA ALA A 251 -4.68 0.61 13.32
C ALA A 251 -4.89 1.22 11.94
N TYR A 252 -3.88 1.15 11.05
CA TYR A 252 -3.95 1.60 9.67
C TYR A 252 -5.01 0.83 8.89
N THR A 253 -4.99 -0.49 9.02
CA THR A 253 -5.93 -1.38 8.33
C THR A 253 -7.35 -1.11 8.79
N HIS A 254 -7.59 -1.05 10.11
CA HIS A 254 -8.88 -0.71 10.68
C HIS A 254 -9.39 0.65 10.18
N SER A 255 -8.58 1.70 10.31
CA SER A 255 -8.96 3.05 9.86
C SER A 255 -9.24 3.09 8.36
N THR A 256 -8.46 2.39 7.54
CA THR A 256 -8.67 2.36 6.10
C THR A 256 -9.98 1.65 5.72
N PHE A 257 -10.28 0.50 6.31
CA PHE A 257 -11.56 -0.21 6.07
C PHE A 257 -12.76 0.60 6.59
N LYS A 258 -12.65 1.23 7.76
CA LYS A 258 -13.67 2.15 8.27
C LYS A 258 -13.93 3.29 7.30
N GLY A 259 -12.87 3.89 6.74
CA GLY A 259 -13.01 4.92 5.71
C GLY A 259 -13.62 4.43 4.40
N PHE A 260 -13.41 3.17 4.01
CA PHE A 260 -14.14 2.53 2.91
C PHE A 260 -15.63 2.48 3.20
N SER A 261 -16.02 1.99 4.38
CA SER A 261 -17.43 1.88 4.81
C SER A 261 -18.12 3.24 4.85
N ILE A 262 -17.45 4.25 5.40
CA ILE A 262 -17.92 5.65 5.43
C ILE A 262 -18.18 6.18 4.03
N ARG A 263 -17.27 5.90 3.08
CA ARG A 263 -17.43 6.34 1.70
C ARG A 263 -18.56 5.61 0.97
N LEU A 264 -18.69 4.30 1.17
CA LEU A 264 -19.78 3.52 0.59
C LEU A 264 -21.16 3.99 1.11
N ALA A 265 -21.22 4.39 2.37
CA ALA A 265 -22.42 4.97 2.97
C ALA A 265 -22.73 6.42 2.51
N GLY A 266 -21.88 7.02 1.65
CA GLY A 266 -22.07 8.41 1.18
C GLY A 266 -21.75 9.49 2.23
N LEU A 267 -21.05 9.12 3.32
CA LEU A 267 -20.84 9.98 4.49
C LEU A 267 -19.49 10.71 4.48
N ALA A 268 -18.69 10.51 3.44
CA ALA A 268 -17.35 11.08 3.36
C ALA A 268 -17.32 12.62 3.37
N GLU A 269 -18.40 13.26 2.94
CA GLU A 269 -18.53 14.72 2.89
C GLU A 269 -18.71 15.37 4.27
N TYR A 270 -19.18 14.60 5.25
CA TYR A 270 -19.41 15.09 6.62
C TYR A 270 -18.17 14.95 7.52
N ILE A 271 -17.28 14.03 7.21
CA ILE A 271 -16.11 13.72 8.05
C ILE A 271 -14.85 14.39 7.51
N GLY A 272 -14.83 14.72 6.23
CA GLY A 272 -13.68 15.28 5.56
C GLY A 272 -13.82 16.76 5.21
N ARG A 273 -12.84 17.29 4.49
CA ARG A 273 -12.94 18.62 3.91
C ARG A 273 -14.05 18.66 2.87
N HIS A 274 -14.88 19.69 2.92
CA HIS A 274 -15.87 19.95 1.87
C HIS A 274 -15.21 19.97 0.48
N ARG A 275 -15.86 19.36 -0.51
CA ARG A 275 -15.47 19.49 -1.91
C ARG A 275 -15.37 20.99 -2.25
N LYS A 276 -14.23 21.40 -2.83
CA LYS A 276 -14.23 22.64 -3.60
C LYS A 276 -15.25 22.45 -4.71
N LEU A 277 -16.17 23.41 -4.89
CA LEU A 277 -17.29 23.39 -5.83
C LEU A 277 -16.94 23.01 -7.30
N TYR A 278 -15.66 22.97 -7.67
CA TYR A 278 -15.16 22.81 -9.05
C TYR A 278 -14.11 21.69 -9.23
N GLY A 279 -14.09 20.65 -8.41
CA GLY A 279 -13.06 19.63 -8.57
C GLY A 279 -13.56 18.18 -8.48
N LYS A 280 -13.20 17.35 -9.46
CA LYS A 280 -13.40 15.88 -9.51
C LYS A 280 -12.61 15.10 -8.44
N TYR A 281 -11.93 15.73 -7.51
CA TYR A 281 -11.08 15.07 -6.53
C TYR A 281 -11.86 14.84 -5.24
N THR A 282 -11.90 13.58 -4.81
CA THR A 282 -12.28 13.24 -3.43
C THR A 282 -11.20 13.74 -2.49
N PRO A 283 -11.47 14.75 -1.64
CA PRO A 283 -10.42 15.49 -0.93
C PRO A 283 -9.66 14.66 0.11
N ASN A 284 -10.18 13.51 0.54
CA ASN A 284 -9.58 12.73 1.62
C ASN A 284 -9.42 11.24 1.25
N SER A 285 -8.34 10.63 1.73
CA SER A 285 -8.10 9.20 1.59
C SER A 285 -9.05 8.39 2.50
N HIS A 286 -9.24 7.10 2.19
CA HIS A 286 -10.01 6.21 3.08
C HIS A 286 -9.39 6.14 4.48
N PHE A 287 -8.06 6.09 4.57
CA PHE A 287 -7.35 6.14 5.85
C PHE A 287 -7.68 7.42 6.64
N TYR A 288 -7.61 8.58 5.99
CA TYR A 288 -7.94 9.85 6.62
C TYR A 288 -9.38 9.88 7.13
N LEU A 289 -10.35 9.47 6.30
CA LEU A 289 -11.76 9.42 6.70
C LEU A 289 -11.97 8.53 7.92
N GLY A 290 -11.38 7.33 7.94
CA GLY A 290 -11.52 6.43 9.07
C GLY A 290 -10.80 6.89 10.32
N LEU A 291 -9.64 7.53 10.18
CA LEU A 291 -8.87 8.07 11.30
C LEU A 291 -9.65 9.20 12.00
N PHE A 292 -10.20 10.14 11.23
CA PHE A 292 -10.93 11.30 11.79
C PHE A 292 -12.38 10.99 12.17
N ALA A 293 -12.96 9.91 11.65
CA ALA A 293 -14.28 9.49 12.12
C ALA A 293 -14.35 9.17 13.61
N SER A 294 -13.23 8.77 14.21
CA SER A 294 -13.16 8.53 15.66
C SER A 294 -13.19 9.80 16.51
N THR A 295 -12.71 10.93 15.99
CA THR A 295 -12.76 12.22 16.70
C THR A 295 -14.19 12.78 16.76
N TRP A 296 -15.02 12.47 15.79
CA TRP A 296 -16.44 12.84 15.79
C TRP A 296 -17.21 12.28 16.97
N ILE A 297 -16.82 11.11 17.46
CA ILE A 297 -17.52 10.43 18.57
C ILE A 297 -17.13 11.02 19.92
N LEU A 298 -15.90 11.50 20.04
CA LEU A 298 -15.43 12.10 21.30
C LEU A 298 -16.12 13.43 21.61
N ASP A 299 -16.67 14.11 20.59
CA ASP A 299 -17.43 15.36 20.74
C ASP A 299 -18.95 15.15 20.88
N PHE A 300 -19.38 13.91 21.14
CA PHE A 300 -20.81 13.55 21.15
C PHE A 300 -21.63 14.27 22.23
N SER A 301 -21.04 14.60 23.39
CA SER A 301 -21.71 15.38 24.43
C SER A 301 -22.05 16.81 24.01
N PHE A 302 -21.26 17.40 23.10
CA PHE A 302 -21.55 18.69 22.46
C PHE A 302 -22.65 18.59 21.39
N LEU A 303 -22.83 17.43 20.81
CA LEU A 303 -23.76 17.22 19.69
C LEU A 303 -25.23 17.14 20.12
N GLN A 304 -25.55 16.79 21.38
CA GLN A 304 -26.95 16.73 21.83
C GLN A 304 -27.61 18.09 21.74
N ASP A 305 -26.94 19.15 22.20
CA ASP A 305 -27.46 20.52 22.09
C ASP A 305 -27.51 21.03 20.66
N PHE A 306 -26.52 20.63 19.84
CA PHE A 306 -26.46 20.97 18.44
C PHE A 306 -27.54 20.26 17.63
N ILE A 307 -27.86 19.02 17.96
CA ILE A 307 -28.95 18.22 17.40
C ILE A 307 -30.31 18.84 17.72
N ALA A 308 -30.53 19.26 18.98
CA ALA A 308 -31.75 19.92 19.34
C ALA A 308 -31.99 21.22 18.54
N ARG A 309 -30.92 21.96 18.27
CA ARG A 309 -30.96 23.15 17.38
C ARG A 309 -31.19 22.80 15.92
N LEU A 310 -30.70 21.67 15.44
CA LEU A 310 -30.92 21.18 14.08
C LEU A 310 -32.37 20.73 13.86
N PHE A 311 -33.07 20.23 14.88
CA PHE A 311 -34.50 19.92 14.83
C PHE A 311 -35.37 21.18 14.65
N ALA A 312 -34.87 22.34 15.07
CA ALA A 312 -35.55 23.61 14.84
C ALA A 312 -35.35 24.15 13.38
N LEU A 313 -34.61 23.43 12.54
CA LEU A 313 -34.36 23.87 11.17
C LEU A 313 -35.54 23.53 10.23
N HIS A 314 -35.65 24.35 9.17
CA HIS A 314 -36.64 24.19 8.10
C HIS A 314 -36.69 22.76 7.52
N PRO A 315 -37.86 22.20 7.20
CA PRO A 315 -38.04 20.82 6.72
C PRO A 315 -37.14 20.37 5.57
N ASN A 316 -36.78 21.28 4.67
CA ASN A 316 -35.88 21.01 3.55
C ASN A 316 -34.43 20.59 3.99
N LYS A 317 -34.09 20.77 5.26
CA LYS A 317 -32.77 20.36 5.82
C LYS A 317 -32.81 19.00 6.53
N HIS A 318 -33.99 18.43 6.77
CA HIS A 318 -34.16 17.11 7.39
C HIS A 318 -33.41 15.97 6.67
N PRO A 319 -33.34 15.90 5.32
CA PRO A 319 -32.59 14.87 4.64
C PRO A 319 -31.09 14.89 4.96
N PHE A 320 -30.53 16.08 5.13
CA PHE A 320 -29.10 16.24 5.51
C PHE A 320 -28.87 15.82 6.95
N TYR A 321 -29.79 16.17 7.83
CA TYR A 321 -29.76 15.75 9.23
C TYR A 321 -29.85 14.22 9.39
N ASN A 322 -30.78 13.57 8.71
CA ASN A 322 -30.91 12.10 8.73
C ASN A 322 -29.67 11.38 8.19
N ARG A 323 -29.01 11.95 7.18
CA ARG A 323 -27.71 11.45 6.71
C ARG A 323 -26.63 11.59 7.78
N GLY A 324 -26.60 12.71 8.51
CA GLY A 324 -25.68 12.92 9.64
C GLY A 324 -25.89 11.92 10.77
N LEU A 325 -27.14 11.66 11.17
CA LEU A 325 -27.48 10.63 12.17
C LEU A 325 -27.05 9.23 11.74
N LYS A 326 -27.28 8.88 10.46
CA LYS A 326 -26.83 7.61 9.92
C LYS A 326 -25.31 7.49 9.91
N ALA A 327 -24.59 8.59 9.61
CA ALA A 327 -23.13 8.65 9.72
C ALA A 327 -22.65 8.35 11.14
N MET A 328 -23.29 8.98 12.13
CA MET A 328 -22.98 8.81 13.55
C MET A 328 -23.23 7.36 13.98
N SER A 329 -24.38 6.78 13.64
CA SER A 329 -24.72 5.39 13.96
C SER A 329 -23.69 4.39 13.39
N ILE A 330 -23.28 4.54 12.12
CA ILE A 330 -22.26 3.68 11.49
C ILE A 330 -20.91 3.87 12.20
N THR A 331 -20.60 5.09 12.62
CA THR A 331 -19.35 5.38 13.32
C THR A 331 -19.35 4.75 14.71
N GLN A 332 -20.49 4.78 15.42
CA GLN A 332 -20.66 4.14 16.73
C GLN A 332 -20.62 2.61 16.66
N SER A 333 -21.27 2.01 15.66
CA SER A 333 -21.32 0.55 15.50
C SER A 333 -19.97 -0.06 15.08
N ALA A 334 -18.98 0.76 14.79
CA ALA A 334 -17.62 0.31 14.45
C ALA A 334 -16.67 0.32 15.66
N PHE A 335 -17.18 0.63 16.86
CA PHE A 335 -16.50 0.53 18.16
C PHE A 335 -17.19 -0.49 19.04
#